data_b8c9c1013563a180e3b359276991807e
#
_entry.id   b8c9c1013563a180e3b359276991807e
#
_cell.length_a   1.000
_cell.length_b   1.000
_cell.length_c   1.000
_cell.angle_alpha   90.00
_cell.angle_beta   90.00
_cell.angle_gamma   90.00
#
_symmetry.space_group_name_H-M   'P 1'
#
loop_
_entity.id
_entity.type
_entity.pdbx_description
1 polymer ?
#
loop_
_entity_poly.entity_id
_entity_poly.type
_entity_poly.pdbx_seq_one_letter_code
_entity_poly.pdbx_strand_id
1 'polypeptide(L)'
;MLKIFNTQLNGIFSKIDAQLEEIEIASQLLMQAANGEGSIFIKTFDEIDYFNDFMTKSNESLPHSKTLDHLDELHTIDSTDRVLLVGSFFTAELNHWIQKLNDLDIDFVVIANKDKDHKSHENLMHYIDLSTPRAIVPTADFSKIITPHIMALNYIYYI
;
A
#
# COMPACT_ATOMS: atom_id res chain seq x y z
N MET A 1 -22.27 10.67 -15.27
CA MET A 1 -20.93 10.06 -15.06
C MET A 1 -20.21 10.67 -13.86
N LEU A 2 -19.96 11.97 -13.82
CA LEU A 2 -19.25 12.64 -12.70
C LEU A 2 -19.91 12.39 -11.34
N LYS A 3 -21.23 12.50 -11.25
CA LYS A 3 -21.95 12.26 -9.99
C LYS A 3 -21.79 10.83 -9.49
N ILE A 4 -21.82 9.85 -10.39
CA ILE A 4 -21.62 8.44 -10.05
C ILE A 4 -20.18 8.24 -9.57
N PHE A 5 -19.21 8.78 -10.29
CA PHE A 5 -17.81 8.72 -9.91
C PHE A 5 -17.57 9.27 -8.50
N ASN A 6 -18.05 10.48 -8.23
CA ASN A 6 -17.89 11.11 -6.91
C ASN A 6 -18.56 10.30 -5.79
N THR A 7 -19.77 9.77 -6.03
CA THR A 7 -20.46 8.95 -5.04
C THR A 7 -19.69 7.67 -4.73
N GLN A 8 -19.18 6.99 -5.76
CA GLN A 8 -18.40 5.76 -5.60
C GLN A 8 -17.06 6.04 -4.92
N LEU A 9 -16.39 7.12 -5.29
CA LEU A 9 -15.11 7.52 -4.69
C LEU A 9 -15.27 7.85 -3.20
N ASN A 10 -16.32 8.60 -2.83
CA ASN A 10 -16.65 8.87 -1.42
C ASN A 10 -16.93 7.58 -0.65
N GLY A 11 -17.57 6.59 -1.28
CA GLY A 11 -17.77 5.27 -0.68
C GLY A 11 -16.46 4.53 -0.41
N ILE A 12 -15.47 4.67 -1.29
CA ILE A 12 -14.12 4.14 -1.09
C ILE A 12 -13.43 4.84 0.09
N PHE A 13 -13.46 6.17 0.13
CA PHE A 13 -12.86 6.93 1.22
C PHE A 13 -13.49 6.56 2.58
N SER A 14 -14.81 6.39 2.64
CA SER A 14 -15.48 5.94 3.86
C SER A 14 -15.02 4.54 4.33
N LYS A 15 -14.70 3.64 3.41
CA LYS A 15 -14.12 2.33 3.76
C LYS A 15 -12.69 2.46 4.28
N ILE A 16 -11.93 3.40 3.74
CA ILE A 16 -10.59 3.70 4.23
C ILE A 16 -10.68 4.34 5.63
N ASP A 17 -11.60 5.28 5.84
CA ASP A 17 -11.84 5.90 7.16
C ASP A 17 -12.20 4.86 8.24
N ALA A 18 -12.87 3.78 7.86
CA ALA A 18 -13.17 2.68 8.78
C ALA A 18 -11.92 1.89 9.22
N GLN A 19 -10.75 2.14 8.61
CA GLN A 19 -9.46 1.52 8.93
C GLN A 19 -8.48 2.50 9.60
N LEU A 20 -8.96 3.62 10.14
CA LEU A 20 -8.06 4.64 10.73
C LEU A 20 -7.17 4.08 11.82
N GLU A 21 -7.65 3.16 12.62
CA GLU A 21 -6.84 2.52 13.68
C GLU A 21 -5.68 1.72 13.09
N GLU A 22 -5.94 0.92 12.07
CA GLU A 22 -4.92 0.13 11.36
C GLU A 22 -3.91 1.01 10.65
N ILE A 23 -4.38 2.11 10.05
CA ILE A 23 -3.51 3.09 9.38
C ILE A 23 -2.62 3.80 10.40
N GLU A 24 -3.17 4.19 11.55
CA GLU A 24 -2.40 4.81 12.62
C GLU A 24 -1.33 3.87 13.17
N ILE A 25 -1.66 2.60 13.43
CA ILE A 25 -0.70 1.58 13.89
C ILE A 25 0.41 1.38 12.86
N ALA A 26 0.04 1.27 11.56
CA ALA A 26 1.01 1.12 10.48
C ALA A 26 1.93 2.34 10.37
N SER A 27 1.37 3.54 10.48
CA SER A 27 2.13 4.79 10.48
C SER A 27 3.14 4.83 11.64
N GLN A 28 2.71 4.47 12.85
CA GLN A 28 3.59 4.41 14.02
C GLN A 28 4.73 3.41 13.83
N LEU A 29 4.47 2.25 13.23
CA LEU A 29 5.50 1.26 12.91
C LEU A 29 6.55 1.84 11.95
N LEU A 30 6.11 2.47 10.86
CA LEU A 30 7.03 3.08 9.89
C LEU A 30 7.83 4.23 10.51
N MET A 31 7.19 5.05 11.34
CA MET A 31 7.83 6.18 12.00
C MET A 31 8.87 5.78 13.06
N GLN A 32 8.86 4.54 13.56
CA GLN A 32 9.92 4.03 14.39
C GLN A 32 11.28 4.06 13.67
N ALA A 33 11.31 3.71 12.40
CA ALA A 33 12.53 3.82 11.59
C ALA A 33 12.97 5.28 11.42
N ALA A 34 12.04 6.16 11.05
CA ALA A 34 12.34 7.56 10.76
C ALA A 34 12.75 8.37 11.99
N ASN A 35 12.19 8.06 13.16
CA ASN A 35 12.53 8.73 14.42
C ASN A 35 13.79 8.16 15.08
N GLY A 36 14.26 7.00 14.62
CA GLY A 36 15.50 6.38 15.05
C GLY A 36 16.63 6.55 14.04
N GLU A 37 17.44 5.54 13.88
CA GLU A 37 18.57 5.50 12.93
C GLU A 37 18.25 4.75 11.64
N GLY A 38 17.02 4.25 11.50
CA GLY A 38 16.60 3.43 10.38
C GLY A 38 16.06 4.19 9.19
N SER A 39 15.68 3.44 8.18
CA SER A 39 15.06 3.93 6.95
C SER A 39 13.73 3.22 6.70
N ILE A 40 12.84 3.89 5.98
CA ILE A 40 11.60 3.30 5.46
C ILE A 40 11.88 2.86 4.02
N PHE A 41 11.94 1.56 3.77
CA PHE A 41 12.13 1.01 2.44
C PHE A 41 10.78 0.77 1.78
N ILE A 42 10.56 1.32 0.59
CA ILE A 42 9.28 1.27 -0.12
C ILE A 42 9.43 0.45 -1.39
N LYS A 43 8.67 -0.63 -1.49
CA LYS A 43 8.50 -1.42 -2.71
C LYS A 43 7.07 -1.27 -3.22
N THR A 44 6.95 -0.82 -4.45
CA THR A 44 5.68 -0.72 -5.17
C THR A 44 5.61 -1.76 -6.28
N PHE A 45 4.41 -2.11 -6.70
CA PHE A 45 4.14 -3.16 -7.69
C PHE A 45 3.20 -2.65 -8.78
N ASP A 46 3.46 -3.05 -10.02
CA ASP A 46 2.63 -2.77 -11.19
C ASP A 46 2.34 -1.27 -11.36
N GLU A 47 1.10 -0.88 -11.56
CA GLU A 47 0.70 0.53 -11.74
C GLU A 47 0.97 1.43 -10.54
N ILE A 48 1.17 0.86 -9.35
CA ILE A 48 1.52 1.63 -8.15
C ILE A 48 2.95 2.18 -8.23
N ASP A 49 3.79 1.65 -9.10
CA ASP A 49 5.14 2.19 -9.33
C ASP A 49 5.13 3.68 -9.71
N TYR A 50 4.06 4.13 -10.33
CA TYR A 50 3.83 5.55 -10.60
C TYR A 50 3.91 6.43 -9.35
N PHE A 51 3.52 5.93 -8.19
CA PHE A 51 3.47 6.68 -6.94
C PHE A 51 4.76 6.55 -6.10
N ASN A 52 5.67 5.68 -6.48
CA ASN A 52 6.91 5.41 -5.71
C ASN A 52 7.77 6.67 -5.54
N ASP A 53 8.04 7.37 -6.62
CA ASP A 53 8.86 8.59 -6.58
C ASP A 53 8.21 9.70 -5.74
N PHE A 54 6.89 9.77 -5.72
CA PHE A 54 6.19 10.70 -4.83
C PHE A 54 6.47 10.40 -3.36
N MET A 55 6.39 9.14 -2.97
CA MET A 55 6.62 8.72 -1.58
C MET A 55 8.09 8.82 -1.14
N THR A 56 9.04 8.80 -2.08
CA THR A 56 10.48 8.73 -1.76
C THR A 56 11.26 9.99 -2.10
N LYS A 57 10.82 10.80 -3.06
CA LYS A 57 11.61 11.89 -3.63
C LYS A 57 10.90 13.25 -3.64
N SER A 58 9.60 13.32 -3.40
CA SER A 58 8.87 14.58 -3.41
C SER A 58 9.10 15.37 -2.11
N ASN A 59 8.65 16.63 -2.10
CA ASN A 59 8.62 17.43 -0.87
C ASN A 59 7.69 16.85 0.21
N GLU A 60 6.81 15.92 -0.17
CA GLU A 60 5.89 15.23 0.72
C GLU A 60 6.26 13.75 0.89
N SER A 61 7.52 13.39 0.63
CA SER A 61 8.02 12.04 0.83
C SER A 61 8.00 11.64 2.31
N LEU A 62 7.88 10.34 2.56
CA LEU A 62 8.07 9.82 3.90
C LEU A 62 9.51 10.10 4.38
N PRO A 63 9.69 10.47 5.65
CA PRO A 63 11.02 10.77 6.15
C PRO A 63 11.92 9.54 6.10
N HIS A 64 13.18 9.73 5.73
CA HIS A 64 14.20 8.68 5.57
C HIS A 64 13.74 7.53 4.66
N SER A 65 12.92 7.82 3.67
CA SER A 65 12.42 6.81 2.73
C SER A 65 13.40 6.52 1.62
N LYS A 66 13.41 5.27 1.18
CA LYS A 66 14.23 4.75 0.08
C LYS A 66 13.42 3.79 -0.77
N THR A 67 13.62 3.81 -2.08
CA THR A 67 13.04 2.81 -2.97
C THR A 67 13.74 1.47 -2.81
N LEU A 68 12.96 0.41 -2.78
CA LEU A 68 13.42 -0.97 -2.74
C LEU A 68 13.04 -1.63 -4.07
N ASP A 69 14.03 -1.99 -4.88
CA ASP A 69 13.79 -2.50 -6.23
C ASP A 69 13.89 -4.03 -6.33
N HIS A 70 14.91 -4.62 -5.69
CA HIS A 70 15.25 -6.03 -5.84
C HIS A 70 15.28 -6.76 -4.50
N LEU A 71 14.89 -8.05 -4.51
CA LEU A 71 14.93 -8.90 -3.31
C LEU A 71 16.33 -9.01 -2.69
N ASP A 72 17.38 -8.93 -3.49
CA ASP A 72 18.76 -8.98 -3.00
C ASP A 72 19.10 -7.82 -2.06
N GLU A 73 18.41 -6.68 -2.20
CA GLU A 73 18.60 -5.51 -1.34
C GLU A 73 18.12 -5.77 0.11
N LEU A 74 17.31 -6.80 0.34
CA LEU A 74 16.86 -7.17 1.69
C LEU A 74 18.01 -7.53 2.64
N HIS A 75 19.18 -7.91 2.10
CA HIS A 75 20.37 -8.15 2.92
C HIS A 75 20.91 -6.90 3.62
N THR A 76 20.56 -5.72 3.14
CA THR A 76 20.99 -4.44 3.71
C THR A 76 20.05 -3.92 4.79
N ILE A 77 18.89 -4.55 4.97
CA ILE A 77 17.86 -4.15 5.92
C ILE A 77 18.13 -4.79 7.28
N ASP A 78 18.09 -4.01 8.32
CA ASP A 78 18.28 -4.46 9.71
C ASP A 78 17.05 -4.16 10.58
N SER A 79 17.17 -4.44 11.87
CA SER A 79 16.08 -4.28 12.85
C SER A 79 15.63 -2.84 13.09
N THR A 80 16.42 -1.84 12.66
CA THR A 80 16.07 -0.42 12.75
C THR A 80 15.21 0.06 11.61
N ASP A 81 15.20 -0.69 10.51
CA ASP A 81 14.48 -0.37 9.29
C ASP A 81 13.04 -0.91 9.29
N ARG A 82 12.21 -0.35 8.44
CA ARG A 82 10.85 -0.83 8.18
C ARG A 82 10.62 -0.88 6.68
N VAL A 83 9.74 -1.79 6.25
CA VAL A 83 9.39 -1.95 4.84
C VAL A 83 7.92 -1.65 4.62
N LEU A 84 7.63 -0.90 3.56
CA LEU A 84 6.28 -0.66 3.07
C LEU A 84 6.14 -1.31 1.69
N LEU A 85 5.25 -2.29 1.58
CA LEU A 85 4.86 -2.92 0.32
C LEU A 85 3.52 -2.36 -0.15
N VAL A 86 3.47 -1.83 -1.36
CA VAL A 86 2.25 -1.26 -1.92
C VAL A 86 1.97 -1.84 -3.30
N GLY A 87 0.86 -2.55 -3.41
CA GLY A 87 0.36 -3.09 -4.68
C GLY A 87 -1.12 -2.83 -4.85
N SER A 88 -1.65 -3.05 -6.05
CA SER A 88 -3.09 -3.01 -6.29
C SER A 88 -3.77 -4.29 -5.80
N PHE A 89 -3.14 -5.44 -6.04
CA PHE A 89 -3.65 -6.76 -5.65
C PHE A 89 -2.53 -7.64 -5.09
N PHE A 90 -2.91 -8.72 -4.41
CA PHE A 90 -1.99 -9.77 -3.98
C PHE A 90 -1.61 -10.65 -5.18
N THR A 91 -0.59 -10.22 -5.91
CA THR A 91 0.02 -10.98 -6.98
C THR A 91 0.98 -12.03 -6.44
N ALA A 92 1.40 -12.99 -7.27
CA ALA A 92 2.44 -13.95 -6.90
C ALA A 92 3.75 -13.24 -6.48
N GLU A 93 4.09 -12.14 -7.14
CA GLU A 93 5.27 -11.33 -6.81
C GLU A 93 5.14 -10.69 -5.42
N LEU A 94 4.02 -10.01 -5.11
CA LEU A 94 3.79 -9.42 -3.79
C LEU A 94 3.83 -10.49 -2.69
N ASN A 95 3.18 -11.63 -2.89
CA ASN A 95 3.21 -12.74 -1.94
C ASN A 95 4.62 -13.28 -1.71
N HIS A 96 5.45 -13.32 -2.75
CA HIS A 96 6.84 -13.72 -2.64
C HIS A 96 7.67 -12.75 -1.78
N TRP A 97 7.48 -11.45 -1.96
CA TRP A 97 8.10 -10.42 -1.11
C TRP A 97 7.67 -10.57 0.35
N ILE A 98 6.38 -10.76 0.60
CA ILE A 98 5.84 -10.98 1.95
C ILE A 98 6.50 -12.19 2.62
N GLN A 99 6.60 -13.31 1.89
CA GLN A 99 7.26 -14.50 2.41
C GLN A 99 8.72 -14.25 2.76
N LYS A 100 9.47 -13.55 1.90
CA LYS A 100 10.88 -13.23 2.14
C LYS A 100 11.07 -12.33 3.36
N LEU A 101 10.21 -11.33 3.55
CA LEU A 101 10.27 -10.47 4.72
C LEU A 101 9.97 -11.24 6.01
N ASN A 102 9.00 -12.14 5.98
CA ASN A 102 8.72 -13.02 7.12
C ASN A 102 9.91 -13.96 7.43
N ASP A 103 10.51 -14.56 6.40
CA ASP A 103 11.66 -15.46 6.56
C ASP A 103 12.89 -14.74 7.17
N LEU A 104 13.03 -13.45 6.91
CA LEU A 104 14.11 -12.61 7.43
C LEU A 104 13.75 -11.87 8.73
N ASP A 105 12.55 -12.09 9.26
CA ASP A 105 12.04 -11.43 10.46
C ASP A 105 12.11 -9.89 10.39
N ILE A 106 11.76 -9.34 9.23
CA ILE A 106 11.71 -7.90 8.98
C ILE A 106 10.29 -7.40 9.18
N ASP A 107 10.12 -6.33 9.95
CA ASP A 107 8.82 -5.68 10.15
C ASP A 107 8.39 -4.91 8.90
N PHE A 108 7.14 -5.11 8.48
CA PHE A 108 6.62 -4.48 7.26
C PHE A 108 5.12 -4.19 7.33
N VAL A 109 4.69 -3.27 6.48
CA VAL A 109 3.29 -2.92 6.24
C VAL A 109 2.93 -3.28 4.80
N VAL A 110 1.74 -3.79 4.57
CA VAL A 110 1.20 -4.06 3.23
C VAL A 110 -0.04 -3.21 2.98
N ILE A 111 -0.06 -2.53 1.84
CA ILE A 111 -1.25 -1.85 1.30
C ILE A 111 -1.59 -2.52 -0.03
N ALA A 112 -2.74 -3.17 -0.12
CA ALA A 112 -3.27 -3.80 -1.33
C ALA A 112 -4.76 -4.09 -1.15
N ASN A 113 -5.47 -4.37 -2.24
CA ASN A 113 -6.85 -4.84 -2.13
C ASN A 113 -6.94 -6.21 -1.49
N LYS A 114 -7.99 -6.46 -0.71
CA LYS A 114 -8.26 -7.76 -0.08
C LYS A 114 -8.20 -8.90 -1.10
N ASP A 115 -7.47 -9.93 -0.76
CA ASP A 115 -7.47 -11.19 -1.50
C ASP A 115 -8.65 -12.04 -1.03
N LYS A 116 -9.69 -12.10 -1.86
CA LYS A 116 -10.92 -12.84 -1.53
C LYS A 116 -10.75 -14.35 -1.73
N ASP A 117 -9.89 -14.75 -2.66
CA ASP A 117 -9.76 -16.15 -3.07
C ASP A 117 -8.79 -16.92 -2.16
N HIS A 118 -7.61 -16.36 -1.91
CA HIS A 118 -6.55 -17.01 -1.12
C HIS A 118 -6.38 -16.43 0.28
N LYS A 119 -7.11 -15.34 0.60
CA LYS A 119 -7.08 -14.69 1.92
C LYS A 119 -5.69 -14.32 2.41
N SER A 120 -4.79 -13.97 1.49
CA SER A 120 -3.39 -13.60 1.79
C SER A 120 -3.26 -12.49 2.82
N HIS A 121 -4.26 -11.60 2.89
CA HIS A 121 -4.29 -10.47 3.83
C HIS A 121 -4.57 -10.89 5.29
N GLU A 122 -5.20 -12.04 5.55
CA GLU A 122 -5.64 -12.44 6.89
C GLU A 122 -4.49 -12.74 7.87
N ASN A 123 -3.32 -13.13 7.35
CA ASN A 123 -2.15 -13.49 8.14
C ASN A 123 -1.14 -12.35 8.30
N LEU A 124 -1.49 -11.15 7.84
CA LEU A 124 -0.61 -9.99 7.94
C LEU A 124 -0.84 -9.25 9.26
N MET A 125 0.24 -8.90 9.94
CA MET A 125 0.18 -8.15 11.19
C MET A 125 -0.21 -6.69 10.95
N HIS A 126 0.33 -6.07 9.89
CA HIS A 126 0.08 -4.68 9.53
C HIS A 126 -0.39 -4.61 8.07
N TYR A 127 -1.69 -4.51 7.91
CA TYR A 127 -2.34 -4.53 6.60
C TYR A 127 -3.38 -3.43 6.49
N ILE A 128 -3.38 -2.75 5.34
CA ILE A 128 -4.39 -1.74 4.97
C ILE A 128 -5.03 -2.16 3.66
N ASP A 129 -6.36 -2.27 3.65
CA ASP A 129 -7.13 -2.55 2.44
C ASP A 129 -7.24 -1.30 1.58
N LEU A 130 -6.74 -1.36 0.35
CA LEU A 130 -6.83 -0.27 -0.61
C LEU A 130 -8.27 0.10 -0.98
N SER A 131 -9.22 -0.82 -0.80
CA SER A 131 -10.66 -0.63 -0.99
C SER A 131 -11.08 -0.29 -2.43
N THR A 132 -10.25 -0.66 -3.41
CA THR A 132 -10.51 -0.44 -4.84
C THR A 132 -10.48 -1.76 -5.63
N PRO A 133 -11.30 -2.77 -5.27
CA PRO A 133 -11.18 -4.11 -5.87
C PRO A 133 -11.71 -4.20 -7.29
N ARG A 134 -12.38 -3.16 -7.79
CA ARG A 134 -13.04 -3.16 -9.11
C ARG A 134 -13.23 -1.74 -9.65
N ALA A 135 -13.43 -1.66 -10.97
CA ALA A 135 -13.80 -0.43 -11.65
C ALA A 135 -15.17 0.09 -11.16
N ILE A 136 -15.35 1.39 -11.12
CA ILE A 136 -16.47 2.04 -10.44
C ILE A 136 -17.42 2.84 -11.35
N VAL A 137 -17.04 3.18 -12.58
CA VAL A 137 -17.86 3.99 -13.50
C VAL A 137 -18.48 3.11 -14.57
N PRO A 138 -19.82 3.00 -14.64
CA PRO A 138 -20.50 2.24 -15.70
C PRO A 138 -20.41 2.95 -17.05
N THR A 139 -20.31 2.15 -18.10
CA THR A 139 -20.35 2.58 -19.50
C THR A 139 -21.69 2.22 -20.15
N ALA A 140 -21.91 2.68 -21.38
CA ALA A 140 -23.17 2.43 -22.11
C ALA A 140 -23.41 0.94 -22.42
N ASP A 141 -22.36 0.13 -22.50
CA ASP A 141 -22.42 -1.33 -22.71
C ASP A 141 -22.48 -2.14 -21.41
N PHE A 142 -22.78 -1.49 -20.28
CA PHE A 142 -22.84 -2.09 -18.94
C PHE A 142 -21.51 -2.61 -18.40
N SER A 143 -20.39 -2.39 -19.07
CA SER A 143 -19.07 -2.59 -18.49
C SER A 143 -18.76 -1.50 -17.45
N LYS A 144 -17.66 -1.65 -16.71
CA LYS A 144 -17.20 -0.62 -15.79
C LYS A 144 -15.75 -0.26 -16.11
N ILE A 145 -15.46 1.03 -16.00
CA ILE A 145 -14.13 1.61 -16.18
C ILE A 145 -13.72 2.37 -14.92
N ILE A 146 -12.48 2.79 -14.87
CA ILE A 146 -11.83 3.57 -13.81
C ILE A 146 -11.74 2.78 -12.50
N THR A 147 -10.57 2.26 -12.25
CA THR A 147 -10.20 1.67 -10.95
C THR A 147 -9.29 2.67 -10.23
N PRO A 148 -9.77 3.35 -9.16
CA PRO A 148 -9.08 4.51 -8.60
C PRO A 148 -8.01 4.13 -7.55
N HIS A 149 -7.09 3.21 -7.89
CA HIS A 149 -6.05 2.75 -6.97
C HIS A 149 -5.17 3.89 -6.44
N ILE A 150 -4.72 4.77 -7.32
CA ILE A 150 -3.82 5.88 -6.96
C ILE A 150 -4.56 6.92 -6.11
N MET A 151 -5.84 7.20 -6.39
CA MET A 151 -6.63 8.12 -5.58
C MET A 151 -6.86 7.59 -4.16
N ALA A 152 -7.15 6.30 -4.03
CA ALA A 152 -7.29 5.64 -2.74
C ALA A 152 -5.96 5.62 -1.97
N LEU A 153 -4.87 5.27 -2.63
CA LEU A 153 -3.53 5.27 -2.05
C LEU A 153 -3.14 6.67 -1.57
N ASN A 154 -3.38 7.68 -2.40
CA ASN A 154 -3.10 9.07 -2.05
C ASN A 154 -3.90 9.52 -0.81
N TYR A 155 -5.16 9.10 -0.72
CA TYR A 155 -5.99 9.37 0.46
C TYR A 155 -5.43 8.71 1.72
N ILE A 156 -5.07 7.42 1.67
CA ILE A 156 -4.41 6.71 2.77
C ILE A 156 -3.10 7.41 3.17
N TYR A 157 -2.34 7.87 2.19
CA TYR A 157 -1.05 8.52 2.41
C TYR A 157 -1.15 9.82 3.20
N TYR A 158 -2.24 10.58 3.01
CA TYR A 158 -2.42 11.87 3.66
C TYR A 158 -3.14 11.86 5.01
N ILE A 159 -3.77 10.75 5.37
CA ILE A 159 -4.46 10.67 6.68
C ILE A 159 -3.58 10.03 7.73
#